data_4d769ab1293ab804c5a50be31d0c2234
#
_entry.id   4d769ab1293ab804c5a50be31d0c2234
#
_cell.length_a   1.000
_cell.length_b   1.000
_cell.length_c   1.000
_cell.angle_alpha   90.00
_cell.angle_beta   90.00
_cell.angle_gamma   90.00
#
_symmetry.space_group_name_H-M   'P 1'
#
loop_
_entity.id
_entity.type
_entity.pdbx_description
1 polymer ?
#
loop_
_entity_poly.entity_id
_entity_poly.type
_entity_poly.pdbx_seq_one_letter_code
_entity_poly.pdbx_strand_id
1 'polypeptide(L)'
;MSKLEKIMNRDANFYWKRYTKVRDHLQKQNFVEETNRNWNFFIGKQWEGLETGGFQNPPFFNFIKRHLEHKVSSISQTDMTVRYSDLNGAGNQDLFEKLNGMYESCREKANFNLLDRQTLREAAITGDGFQYFGTSDVKDVQRLDTTAVLFGDETEPDVQKQPYIMICERLPLSTVKEMALANGKSPEEVATITSDTEKDGVIGNTEEIEHDSMSPDAKVTCLIHLERVDGIIYTCRSTKTLIFEDMHPIKAENSLGQSRGMTLYPIVKMAWEDFPNSARGVSEVKYMIPNQIELNLTLARMSITNKRTAFPRLAVNIDAVINSDELDKVGGIIELNGGDMSVNQMIQYLSPAQQSGEPREYADNLLKITQELNGSGETTMGNINPNRVAASAYAEIRDQANLILGEKAERAIKFTEDRARLLIEMWSVYMVDGISYVKEVIDETTGQIINETITITNEELNSIKPDVRVDVAPSDAWSKDAEQKFVDSLLEKQQITFEEAVELYSDTGVAPKQKLRGIIAKRKRAESQMQNLMDGAMATWREQDGSGQQTM
;
A
#
# COMPACT_ATOMS: atom_id res chain seq x y z
N MET A 1 -29.80 -1.56 33.48
CA MET A 1 -28.39 -1.66 33.02
C MET A 1 -28.22 -0.76 31.82
N SER A 2 -27.29 0.18 31.88
CA SER A 2 -26.86 1.01 30.74
C SER A 2 -26.27 0.13 29.63
N LYS A 3 -26.17 0.67 28.39
CA LYS A 3 -25.51 -0.05 27.30
C LYS A 3 -24.05 -0.37 27.66
N LEU A 4 -23.39 0.55 28.35
CA LEU A 4 -22.02 0.40 28.84
C LEU A 4 -21.88 -0.73 29.87
N GLU A 5 -22.74 -0.81 30.88
CA GLU A 5 -22.70 -1.91 31.88
C GLU A 5 -22.88 -3.28 31.23
N LYS A 6 -23.72 -3.39 30.20
CA LYS A 6 -23.89 -4.65 29.46
C LYS A 6 -22.65 -5.07 28.70
N ILE A 7 -21.85 -4.12 28.24
CA ILE A 7 -20.63 -4.38 27.48
C ILE A 7 -19.47 -4.75 28.42
N MET A 8 -19.35 -4.06 29.55
CA MET A 8 -18.31 -4.33 30.54
C MET A 8 -18.46 -5.69 31.23
N ASN A 9 -19.68 -6.25 31.28
CA ASN A 9 -19.95 -7.55 31.91
C ASN A 9 -19.86 -8.75 30.94
N ARG A 10 -19.33 -8.57 29.74
CA ARG A 10 -19.15 -9.67 28.78
C ARG A 10 -17.91 -10.49 29.12
N ASP A 11 -17.99 -11.78 28.88
CA ASP A 11 -16.91 -12.74 29.06
C ASP A 11 -16.14 -13.03 27.76
N ALA A 12 -15.01 -13.70 27.84
CA ALA A 12 -14.20 -14.09 26.68
C ALA A 12 -15.01 -14.96 25.70
N ASN A 13 -15.89 -15.82 26.21
CA ASN A 13 -16.70 -16.71 25.38
C ASN A 13 -17.71 -15.92 24.51
N PHE A 14 -18.21 -14.79 25.01
CA PHE A 14 -19.08 -13.90 24.21
C PHE A 14 -18.34 -13.38 22.96
N TYR A 15 -17.11 -12.90 23.14
CA TYR A 15 -16.30 -12.39 22.04
C TYR A 15 -15.87 -13.49 21.09
N TRP A 16 -15.50 -14.65 21.63
CA TRP A 16 -15.15 -15.82 20.82
C TRP A 16 -16.33 -16.31 19.96
N LYS A 17 -17.56 -16.32 20.50
CA LYS A 17 -18.76 -16.66 19.72
C LYS A 17 -19.04 -15.66 18.60
N ARG A 18 -18.82 -14.37 18.85
CA ARG A 18 -18.91 -13.35 17.78
C ARG A 18 -17.91 -13.62 16.66
N TYR A 19 -16.66 -13.85 17.04
CA TYR A 19 -15.57 -14.19 16.14
C TYR A 19 -15.92 -15.42 15.28
N THR A 20 -16.27 -16.53 15.92
CA THR A 20 -16.63 -17.76 15.22
C THR A 20 -17.79 -17.57 14.24
N LYS A 21 -18.82 -16.81 14.65
CA LYS A 21 -19.96 -16.54 13.78
C LYS A 21 -19.57 -15.77 12.50
N VAL A 22 -18.74 -14.73 12.60
CA VAL A 22 -18.29 -13.95 11.44
C VAL A 22 -17.35 -14.78 10.58
N ARG A 23 -16.40 -15.49 11.20
CA ARG A 23 -15.49 -16.39 10.51
C ARG A 23 -16.24 -17.46 9.70
N ASP A 24 -17.20 -18.16 10.33
CA ASP A 24 -17.99 -19.19 9.66
C ASP A 24 -18.82 -18.61 8.50
N HIS A 25 -19.26 -17.35 8.61
CA HIS A 25 -19.93 -16.65 7.52
C HIS A 25 -18.97 -16.44 6.35
N LEU A 26 -17.76 -15.93 6.61
CA LEU A 26 -16.74 -15.70 5.58
C LEU A 26 -16.26 -17.01 4.94
N GLN A 27 -16.14 -18.09 5.70
CA GLN A 27 -15.82 -19.42 5.18
C GLN A 27 -16.93 -19.94 4.26
N LYS A 28 -18.21 -19.80 4.60
CA LYS A 28 -19.33 -20.18 3.74
C LYS A 28 -19.35 -19.39 2.43
N GLN A 29 -18.84 -18.18 2.43
CA GLN A 29 -18.68 -17.37 1.22
C GLN A 29 -17.40 -17.69 0.44
N ASN A 30 -16.58 -18.63 0.88
CA ASN A 30 -15.26 -18.98 0.33
C ASN A 30 -14.29 -17.77 0.29
N PHE A 31 -14.50 -16.75 1.14
CA PHE A 31 -13.73 -15.52 1.11
C PHE A 31 -12.24 -15.75 1.39
N VAL A 32 -11.92 -16.57 2.39
CA VAL A 32 -10.53 -16.89 2.76
C VAL A 32 -9.84 -17.69 1.65
N GLU A 33 -10.54 -18.68 1.09
CA GLU A 33 -10.01 -19.51 -0.02
C GLU A 33 -9.77 -18.67 -1.27
N GLU A 34 -10.70 -17.78 -1.61
CA GLU A 34 -10.56 -16.87 -2.74
C GLU A 34 -9.36 -15.93 -2.54
N THR A 35 -9.21 -15.36 -1.34
CA THR A 35 -8.08 -14.50 -0.99
C THR A 35 -6.75 -15.22 -1.13
N ASN A 36 -6.65 -16.44 -0.59
CA ASN A 36 -5.45 -17.27 -0.70
C ASN A 36 -5.16 -17.65 -2.15
N ARG A 37 -6.18 -17.98 -2.92
CA ARG A 37 -6.05 -18.27 -4.36
C ARG A 37 -5.50 -17.08 -5.12
N ASN A 38 -5.99 -15.86 -4.84
CA ASN A 38 -5.51 -14.65 -5.47
C ASN A 38 -4.03 -14.40 -5.16
N TRP A 39 -3.62 -14.56 -3.91
CA TRP A 39 -2.23 -14.49 -3.51
C TRP A 39 -1.37 -15.54 -4.20
N ASN A 40 -1.81 -16.81 -4.27
CA ASN A 40 -1.10 -17.88 -4.94
C ASN A 40 -0.85 -17.56 -6.41
N PHE A 41 -1.85 -17.06 -7.11
CA PHE A 41 -1.69 -16.66 -8.51
C PHE A 41 -0.74 -15.47 -8.67
N PHE A 42 -0.78 -14.50 -7.76
CA PHE A 42 0.12 -13.36 -7.79
C PHE A 42 1.59 -13.75 -7.53
N ILE A 43 1.86 -14.60 -6.54
CA ILE A 43 3.23 -15.03 -6.20
C ILE A 43 3.80 -16.10 -7.12
N GLY A 44 2.98 -16.68 -8.01
CA GLY A 44 3.41 -17.66 -8.99
C GLY A 44 3.10 -19.13 -8.65
N LYS A 45 2.42 -19.41 -7.55
CA LYS A 45 1.91 -20.75 -7.22
C LYS A 45 0.63 -21.05 -8.02
N GLN A 46 0.76 -21.06 -9.36
CA GLN A 46 -0.38 -21.08 -10.28
C GLN A 46 -0.85 -22.48 -10.66
N TRP A 47 -0.10 -23.50 -10.30
CA TRP A 47 -0.39 -24.89 -10.61
C TRP A 47 -0.97 -25.68 -9.43
N GLU A 48 -1.07 -25.06 -8.28
CA GLU A 48 -1.63 -25.67 -7.08
C GLU A 48 -3.12 -26.02 -7.30
N GLY A 49 -3.48 -27.29 -7.10
CA GLY A 49 -4.85 -27.78 -7.36
C GLY A 49 -5.22 -28.00 -8.82
N LEU A 50 -4.30 -27.84 -9.77
CA LEU A 50 -4.52 -28.11 -11.19
C LEU A 50 -3.84 -29.41 -11.64
N GLU A 51 -4.52 -30.17 -12.49
CA GLU A 51 -3.90 -31.36 -13.11
C GLU A 51 -2.82 -30.92 -14.12
N THR A 52 -1.58 -31.28 -13.84
CA THR A 52 -0.42 -30.91 -14.66
C THR A 52 -0.20 -31.84 -15.86
N GLY A 53 -1.04 -32.87 -16.05
CA GLY A 53 -0.94 -33.80 -17.16
C GLY A 53 0.41 -34.56 -17.24
N GLY A 54 1.05 -34.81 -16.10
CA GLY A 54 2.34 -35.51 -15.99
C GLY A 54 3.58 -34.62 -16.09
N PHE A 55 3.45 -33.30 -16.04
CA PHE A 55 4.59 -32.40 -15.90
C PHE A 55 5.14 -32.38 -14.49
N GLN A 56 6.42 -32.59 -14.33
CA GLN A 56 7.10 -32.39 -13.04
C GLN A 56 7.26 -30.91 -12.70
N ASN A 57 7.55 -30.05 -13.69
CA ASN A 57 7.69 -28.59 -13.55
C ASN A 57 7.04 -27.89 -14.74
N PRO A 58 5.71 -27.66 -14.70
CA PRO A 58 5.03 -27.00 -15.79
C PRO A 58 5.45 -25.52 -15.88
N PRO A 59 5.68 -24.97 -17.09
CA PRO A 59 5.98 -23.57 -17.26
C PRO A 59 4.81 -22.70 -16.86
N PHE A 60 5.09 -21.53 -16.30
CA PHE A 60 4.06 -20.52 -16.07
C PHE A 60 4.59 -19.12 -16.47
N PHE A 61 3.70 -18.31 -16.98
CA PHE A 61 3.99 -16.93 -17.39
C PHE A 61 3.07 -15.99 -16.62
N ASN A 62 3.57 -15.42 -15.51
CA ASN A 62 2.77 -14.62 -14.60
C ASN A 62 2.51 -13.22 -15.17
N PHE A 63 1.49 -13.08 -16.03
CA PHE A 63 1.08 -11.76 -16.52
C PHE A 63 0.28 -11.00 -15.46
N ILE A 64 -0.42 -11.70 -14.55
CA ILE A 64 -1.18 -11.09 -13.44
C ILE A 64 -0.29 -10.15 -12.63
N LYS A 65 0.88 -10.66 -12.19
CA LYS A 65 1.81 -9.87 -11.39
C LYS A 65 2.27 -8.61 -12.13
N ARG A 66 2.66 -8.76 -13.40
CA ARG A 66 3.14 -7.63 -14.21
C ARG A 66 2.06 -6.57 -14.39
N HIS A 67 0.85 -7.01 -14.70
CA HIS A 67 -0.30 -6.15 -14.92
C HIS A 67 -0.67 -5.36 -13.65
N LEU A 68 -0.78 -6.07 -12.52
CA LEU A 68 -1.14 -5.48 -11.24
C LEU A 68 -0.07 -4.49 -10.74
N GLU A 69 1.22 -4.86 -10.83
CA GLU A 69 2.33 -3.96 -10.47
C GLU A 69 2.33 -2.69 -11.33
N HIS A 70 1.96 -2.79 -12.60
CA HIS A 70 1.81 -1.62 -13.46
C HIS A 70 0.70 -0.70 -12.95
N LYS A 71 -0.51 -1.22 -12.67
CA LYS A 71 -1.63 -0.43 -12.14
C LYS A 71 -1.30 0.22 -10.80
N VAL A 72 -0.77 -0.56 -9.86
CA VAL A 72 -0.35 -0.06 -8.55
C VAL A 72 0.72 1.03 -8.68
N SER A 73 1.70 0.83 -9.57
CA SER A 73 2.74 1.83 -9.80
C SER A 73 2.18 3.12 -10.41
N SER A 74 1.26 3.03 -11.37
CA SER A 74 0.63 4.20 -11.98
C SER A 74 -0.13 5.05 -10.96
N ILE A 75 -0.89 4.41 -10.06
CA ILE A 75 -1.62 5.13 -9.01
C ILE A 75 -0.64 5.70 -7.97
N SER A 76 0.37 4.92 -7.55
CA SER A 76 1.34 5.33 -6.54
C SER A 76 2.33 6.41 -7.00
N GLN A 77 2.42 6.67 -8.31
CA GLN A 77 3.24 7.76 -8.85
C GLN A 77 2.58 9.13 -8.67
N THR A 78 1.27 9.15 -8.43
CA THR A 78 0.56 10.39 -8.17
C THR A 78 0.93 10.90 -6.77
N ASP A 79 1.47 12.09 -6.67
CA ASP A 79 1.79 12.71 -5.38
C ASP A 79 0.51 13.25 -4.75
N MET A 80 0.14 12.71 -3.60
CA MET A 80 -1.07 13.10 -2.87
C MET A 80 -0.66 13.96 -1.68
N THR A 81 -0.88 15.25 -1.78
CA THR A 81 -0.60 16.19 -0.71
C THR A 81 -1.88 16.46 0.08
N VAL A 82 -1.85 16.19 1.38
CA VAL A 82 -2.96 16.50 2.28
C VAL A 82 -2.91 17.96 2.67
N ARG A 83 -4.06 18.62 2.58
CA ARG A 83 -4.25 19.98 3.08
C ARG A 83 -5.44 20.05 4.02
N TYR A 84 -5.16 20.53 5.20
CA TYR A 84 -6.19 20.89 6.16
C TYR A 84 -6.62 22.33 5.92
N SER A 85 -7.92 22.57 5.88
CA SER A 85 -8.52 23.90 5.68
C SER A 85 -9.71 24.09 6.59
N ASP A 86 -10.13 25.35 6.81
CA ASP A 86 -11.33 25.65 7.56
C ASP A 86 -12.57 25.59 6.65
N LEU A 87 -13.59 24.84 7.07
CA LEU A 87 -14.89 24.78 6.41
C LEU A 87 -15.61 26.14 6.33
N ASN A 88 -15.37 27.02 7.29
CA ASN A 88 -16.08 28.27 7.46
C ASN A 88 -15.31 29.51 6.96
N GLY A 89 -14.08 29.36 6.51
CA GLY A 89 -13.27 30.45 5.95
C GLY A 89 -12.85 31.55 6.93
N ALA A 90 -13.16 31.40 8.22
CA ALA A 90 -12.86 32.36 9.29
C ALA A 90 -11.69 31.94 10.18
N GLY A 91 -10.96 30.91 9.76
CA GLY A 91 -10.03 30.21 10.61
C GLY A 91 -8.64 30.78 10.67
N ASN A 92 -7.92 30.28 11.62
CA ASN A 92 -6.55 30.55 11.96
C ASN A 92 -5.61 29.91 10.92
N GLN A 93 -5.30 30.61 9.82
CA GLN A 93 -4.48 30.09 8.73
C GLN A 93 -3.13 29.53 9.23
N ASP A 94 -2.54 30.19 10.23
CA ASP A 94 -1.29 29.74 10.90
C ASP A 94 -1.42 28.33 11.49
N LEU A 95 -2.57 28.02 12.09
CA LEU A 95 -2.82 26.70 12.67
C LEU A 95 -2.95 25.61 11.60
N PHE A 96 -3.61 25.90 10.48
CA PHE A 96 -3.69 24.92 9.36
C PHE A 96 -2.34 24.69 8.70
N GLU A 97 -1.48 25.71 8.61
CA GLU A 97 -0.10 25.54 8.16
C GLU A 97 0.70 24.63 9.10
N LYS A 98 0.53 24.80 10.42
CA LYS A 98 1.14 23.94 11.44
C LYS A 98 0.64 22.50 11.32
N LEU A 99 -0.68 22.28 11.12
CA LEU A 99 -1.27 20.95 10.93
C LEU A 99 -0.74 20.28 9.66
N ASN A 100 -0.64 21.01 8.55
CA ASN A 100 -0.07 20.50 7.31
C ASN A 100 1.39 20.08 7.50
N GLY A 101 2.19 20.90 8.17
CA GLY A 101 3.58 20.56 8.51
C GLY A 101 3.68 19.33 9.41
N MET A 102 2.75 19.18 10.36
CA MET A 102 2.68 17.99 11.22
C MET A 102 2.35 16.74 10.43
N TYR A 103 1.39 16.81 9.50
CA TYR A 103 1.05 15.67 8.64
C TYR A 103 2.25 15.22 7.82
N GLU A 104 2.99 16.15 7.19
CA GLU A 104 4.20 15.83 6.44
C GLU A 104 5.28 15.20 7.32
N SER A 105 5.49 15.69 8.52
CA SER A 105 6.40 15.08 9.50
C SER A 105 5.98 13.65 9.87
N CYS A 106 4.68 13.39 10.04
CA CYS A 106 4.16 12.04 10.27
C CYS A 106 4.33 11.14 9.04
N ARG A 107 4.06 11.68 7.84
CA ARG A 107 4.22 10.97 6.56
C ARG A 107 5.65 10.46 6.37
N GLU A 108 6.64 11.31 6.68
CA GLU A 108 8.05 10.93 6.62
C GLU A 108 8.41 9.91 7.69
N LYS A 109 8.02 10.14 8.95
CA LYS A 109 8.35 9.24 10.07
C LYS A 109 7.78 7.85 9.92
N ALA A 110 6.55 7.72 9.45
CA ALA A 110 5.86 6.45 9.23
C ALA A 110 6.10 5.86 7.83
N ASN A 111 6.80 6.59 6.95
CA ASN A 111 7.03 6.20 5.56
C ASN A 111 5.72 5.83 4.84
N PHE A 112 4.72 6.72 4.91
CA PHE A 112 3.39 6.45 4.34
C PHE A 112 3.43 6.12 2.85
N ASN A 113 4.37 6.67 2.09
CA ASN A 113 4.49 6.36 0.66
C ASN A 113 4.70 4.85 0.41
N LEU A 114 5.57 4.21 1.20
CA LEU A 114 5.81 2.77 1.10
C LEU A 114 4.62 1.98 1.62
N LEU A 115 4.07 2.40 2.76
CA LEU A 115 2.93 1.74 3.39
C LEU A 115 1.69 1.80 2.48
N ASP A 116 1.41 2.93 1.86
CA ASP A 116 0.29 3.13 0.94
C ASP A 116 0.43 2.27 -0.30
N ARG A 117 1.63 2.22 -0.89
CA ARG A 117 1.89 1.35 -2.03
C ARG A 117 1.68 -0.13 -1.68
N GLN A 118 2.07 -0.55 -0.48
CA GLN A 118 1.85 -1.91 -0.01
C GLN A 118 0.36 -2.19 0.23
N THR A 119 -0.37 -1.25 0.86
CA THR A 119 -1.80 -1.35 1.10
C THR A 119 -2.59 -1.38 -0.21
N LEU A 120 -2.21 -0.53 -1.17
CA LEU A 120 -2.82 -0.49 -2.50
C LEU A 120 -2.61 -1.81 -3.27
N ARG A 121 -1.40 -2.38 -3.18
CA ARG A 121 -1.11 -3.70 -3.77
C ARG A 121 -1.97 -4.79 -3.14
N GLU A 122 -2.10 -4.78 -1.83
CA GLU A 122 -2.93 -5.73 -1.11
C GLU A 122 -4.40 -5.60 -1.52
N ALA A 123 -4.94 -4.38 -1.56
CA ALA A 123 -6.29 -4.13 -2.05
C ALA A 123 -6.50 -4.65 -3.48
N ALA A 124 -5.54 -4.47 -4.37
CA ALA A 124 -5.62 -4.98 -5.73
C ALA A 124 -5.64 -6.52 -5.81
N ILE A 125 -4.94 -7.21 -4.89
CA ILE A 125 -4.86 -8.67 -4.84
C ILE A 125 -6.07 -9.29 -4.14
N THR A 126 -6.50 -8.71 -3.01
CA THR A 126 -7.51 -9.32 -2.12
C THR A 126 -8.88 -8.66 -2.23
N GLY A 127 -8.95 -7.45 -2.76
CA GLY A 127 -10.13 -6.58 -2.80
C GLY A 127 -10.05 -5.42 -1.81
N ASP A 128 -9.44 -5.62 -0.64
CA ASP A 128 -9.31 -4.63 0.42
C ASP A 128 -7.89 -4.59 0.97
N GLY A 129 -7.45 -3.41 1.40
CA GLY A 129 -6.25 -3.21 2.19
C GLY A 129 -6.57 -2.37 3.43
N PHE A 130 -5.95 -2.68 4.56
CA PHE A 130 -6.24 -2.04 5.83
C PHE A 130 -4.99 -1.49 6.50
N GLN A 131 -5.14 -0.31 7.10
CA GLN A 131 -4.15 0.25 8.02
C GLN A 131 -4.81 0.42 9.39
N TYR A 132 -4.15 -0.07 10.43
CA TYR A 132 -4.60 0.00 11.81
C TYR A 132 -3.67 0.88 12.63
N PHE A 133 -4.26 1.80 13.36
CA PHE A 133 -3.60 2.76 14.23
C PHE A 133 -3.86 2.40 15.69
N GLY A 134 -3.22 1.32 16.15
CA GLY A 134 -3.47 0.75 17.47
C GLY A 134 -2.84 1.49 18.64
N THR A 135 -1.85 2.35 18.38
CA THR A 135 -1.10 3.11 19.39
C THR A 135 -1.08 4.60 19.09
N SER A 136 -0.63 5.38 20.07
CA SER A 136 -0.42 6.82 19.89
C SER A 136 0.76 7.17 18.96
N ASP A 137 1.69 6.23 18.74
CA ASP A 137 2.82 6.46 17.84
C ASP A 137 2.46 6.09 16.40
N VAL A 138 2.52 7.08 15.54
CA VAL A 138 2.25 6.94 14.10
C VAL A 138 3.22 5.98 13.41
N LYS A 139 4.39 5.71 14.02
CA LYS A 139 5.35 4.72 13.49
C LYS A 139 4.86 3.28 13.62
N ASP A 140 3.97 3.03 14.57
CA ASP A 140 3.43 1.70 14.85
C ASP A 140 2.19 1.37 14.02
N VAL A 141 1.96 2.09 12.91
CA VAL A 141 0.88 1.78 11.98
C VAL A 141 1.08 0.39 11.41
N GLN A 142 0.09 -0.46 11.65
CA GLN A 142 0.10 -1.84 11.19
C GLN A 142 -0.75 -1.99 9.93
N ARG A 143 -0.21 -2.69 8.95
CA ARG A 143 -1.00 -3.18 7.83
C ARG A 143 -1.61 -4.51 8.23
N LEU A 144 -2.93 -4.59 8.16
CA LEU A 144 -3.67 -5.80 8.49
C LEU A 144 -4.00 -6.59 7.23
N ASP A 145 -3.88 -7.90 7.32
CA ASP A 145 -4.40 -8.78 6.28
C ASP A 145 -5.93 -8.67 6.22
N THR A 146 -6.49 -8.71 5.02
CA THR A 146 -7.93 -8.50 4.79
C THR A 146 -8.81 -9.51 5.51
N THR A 147 -8.31 -10.72 5.74
CA THR A 147 -9.07 -11.76 6.43
C THR A 147 -8.89 -11.72 7.96
N ALA A 148 -7.93 -10.89 8.47
CA ALA A 148 -7.76 -10.61 9.88
C ALA A 148 -8.78 -9.60 10.41
N VAL A 149 -9.37 -8.80 9.53
CA VAL A 149 -10.37 -7.79 9.88
C VAL A 149 -11.76 -8.37 9.71
N LEU A 150 -12.53 -8.41 10.79
CA LEU A 150 -13.85 -9.00 10.86
C LEU A 150 -14.88 -7.92 11.20
N PHE A 151 -15.84 -7.71 10.32
CA PHE A 151 -16.88 -6.70 10.49
C PHE A 151 -18.10 -7.25 11.22
N GLY A 152 -18.74 -6.40 12.01
CA GLY A 152 -19.98 -6.76 12.70
C GLY A 152 -21.18 -6.87 11.76
N ASP A 153 -21.12 -6.14 10.65
CA ASP A 153 -22.10 -6.17 9.56
C ASP A 153 -21.35 -6.19 8.21
N GLU A 154 -21.33 -7.35 7.57
CA GLU A 154 -20.68 -7.53 6.26
C GLU A 154 -21.47 -6.87 5.10
N THR A 155 -22.63 -6.27 5.38
CA THR A 155 -23.43 -5.53 4.38
C THR A 155 -23.19 -4.02 4.41
N GLU A 156 -22.56 -3.47 5.47
CA GLU A 156 -22.25 -2.04 5.59
C GLU A 156 -20.84 -1.75 5.06
N PRO A 157 -20.69 -1.04 3.94
CA PRO A 157 -19.39 -0.77 3.32
C PRO A 157 -18.52 0.23 4.11
N ASP A 158 -19.14 1.11 4.89
CA ASP A 158 -18.44 2.15 5.64
C ASP A 158 -17.92 1.61 6.97
N VAL A 159 -16.59 1.55 7.10
CA VAL A 159 -15.90 1.09 8.32
C VAL A 159 -16.35 1.90 9.54
N GLN A 160 -16.62 3.20 9.37
CA GLN A 160 -17.01 4.07 10.48
C GLN A 160 -18.46 3.88 10.93
N LYS A 161 -19.31 3.19 10.14
CA LYS A 161 -20.69 2.85 10.51
C LYS A 161 -20.84 1.45 11.06
N GLN A 162 -19.75 0.68 11.10
CA GLN A 162 -19.80 -0.66 11.65
C GLN A 162 -20.28 -0.69 13.11
N PRO A 163 -21.11 -1.65 13.50
CA PRO A 163 -21.55 -1.81 14.90
C PRO A 163 -20.39 -2.21 15.82
N TYR A 164 -19.48 -3.00 15.33
CA TYR A 164 -18.21 -3.37 15.97
C TYR A 164 -17.25 -3.90 14.91
N ILE A 165 -15.96 -3.87 15.22
CA ILE A 165 -14.90 -4.44 14.40
C ILE A 165 -14.05 -5.35 15.28
N MET A 166 -13.65 -6.49 14.75
CA MET A 166 -12.71 -7.39 15.41
C MET A 166 -11.47 -7.55 14.53
N ILE A 167 -10.30 -7.50 15.15
CA ILE A 167 -9.04 -7.79 14.49
C ILE A 167 -8.49 -9.08 15.11
N CYS A 168 -8.15 -10.02 14.25
CA CYS A 168 -7.58 -11.30 14.64
C CYS A 168 -6.05 -11.26 14.48
N GLU A 169 -5.31 -11.46 15.55
CA GLU A 169 -3.85 -11.51 15.57
C GLU A 169 -3.38 -12.87 16.11
N ARG A 170 -2.25 -13.35 15.59
CA ARG A 170 -1.59 -14.56 16.10
C ARG A 170 -0.30 -14.16 16.82
N LEU A 171 -0.31 -14.23 18.13
CA LEU A 171 0.81 -13.82 18.97
C LEU A 171 1.44 -15.03 19.70
N PRO A 172 2.75 -14.98 20.01
CA PRO A 172 3.39 -16.01 20.85
C PRO A 172 2.73 -16.10 22.21
N LEU A 173 2.59 -17.31 22.72
CA LEU A 173 1.98 -17.59 24.02
C LEU A 173 2.66 -16.81 25.17
N SER A 174 3.99 -16.72 25.13
CA SER A 174 4.78 -15.95 26.10
C SER A 174 4.37 -14.47 26.12
N THR A 175 4.29 -13.84 24.93
CA THR A 175 3.91 -12.43 24.78
C THR A 175 2.52 -12.15 25.33
N VAL A 176 1.55 -13.03 25.02
CA VAL A 176 0.17 -12.86 25.51
C VAL A 176 0.10 -13.01 27.04
N LYS A 177 0.85 -13.95 27.62
CA LYS A 177 0.93 -14.11 29.06
C LYS A 177 1.58 -12.91 29.75
N GLU A 178 2.64 -12.37 29.18
CA GLU A 178 3.28 -11.13 29.66
C GLU A 178 2.33 -9.94 29.61
N MET A 179 1.61 -9.75 28.50
CA MET A 179 0.59 -8.71 28.38
C MET A 179 -0.53 -8.86 29.40
N ALA A 180 -0.99 -10.10 29.66
CA ALA A 180 -2.03 -10.37 30.64
C ALA A 180 -1.57 -10.03 32.07
N LEU A 181 -0.35 -10.38 32.43
CA LEU A 181 0.26 -10.03 33.73
C LEU A 181 0.43 -8.51 33.87
N ALA A 182 0.89 -7.83 32.81
CA ALA A 182 1.04 -6.37 32.78
C ALA A 182 -0.31 -5.64 32.97
N ASN A 183 -1.40 -6.24 32.49
CA ASN A 183 -2.77 -5.75 32.67
C ASN A 183 -3.42 -6.18 34.01
N GLY A 184 -2.64 -6.71 34.93
CA GLY A 184 -3.08 -7.01 36.30
C GLY A 184 -3.88 -8.32 36.45
N LYS A 185 -3.83 -9.23 35.47
CA LYS A 185 -4.46 -10.55 35.59
C LYS A 185 -3.63 -11.45 36.52
N SER A 186 -4.33 -12.28 37.28
CA SER A 186 -3.66 -13.19 38.20
C SER A 186 -2.89 -14.31 37.49
N PRO A 187 -1.81 -14.84 38.05
CA PRO A 187 -1.07 -15.96 37.45
C PRO A 187 -1.93 -17.21 37.20
N GLU A 188 -2.98 -17.42 38.01
CA GLU A 188 -3.93 -18.51 37.84
C GLU A 188 -4.81 -18.32 36.60
N GLU A 189 -5.31 -17.12 36.37
CA GLU A 189 -6.06 -16.76 35.14
C GLU A 189 -5.16 -16.86 33.91
N VAL A 190 -3.93 -16.36 33.99
CA VAL A 190 -2.95 -16.42 32.90
C VAL A 190 -2.59 -17.84 32.52
N ALA A 191 -2.59 -18.77 33.50
CA ALA A 191 -2.36 -20.20 33.24
C ALA A 191 -3.45 -20.85 32.39
N THR A 192 -4.66 -20.27 32.32
CA THR A 192 -5.74 -20.77 31.48
C THR A 192 -5.53 -20.49 29.97
N ILE A 193 -4.59 -19.60 29.64
CA ILE A 193 -4.27 -19.30 28.25
C ILE A 193 -3.44 -20.43 27.68
N THR A 194 -3.98 -21.13 26.70
CA THR A 194 -3.33 -22.22 25.97
C THR A 194 -3.15 -21.85 24.52
N SER A 195 -2.11 -22.39 23.89
CA SER A 195 -1.97 -22.26 22.44
C SER A 195 -3.14 -22.91 21.72
N ASP A 196 -3.49 -22.39 20.59
CA ASP A 196 -4.41 -23.02 19.67
C ASP A 196 -3.65 -23.47 18.42
N THR A 197 -3.83 -24.74 18.06
CA THR A 197 -3.27 -25.32 16.84
C THR A 197 -4.17 -25.09 15.63
N GLU A 198 -5.34 -24.52 15.86
CA GLU A 198 -6.30 -24.27 14.80
C GLU A 198 -5.83 -23.10 13.94
N LYS A 199 -5.76 -23.32 12.65
CA LYS A 199 -5.52 -22.29 11.62
C LYS A 199 -6.70 -21.31 11.50
N ASP A 200 -7.42 -21.12 12.58
CA ASP A 200 -8.64 -20.32 12.68
C ASP A 200 -8.33 -18.84 12.72
N GLY A 201 -8.13 -18.24 11.59
CA GLY A 201 -7.86 -16.79 11.47
C GLY A 201 -6.48 -16.51 10.94
N VAL A 202 -5.72 -17.52 10.58
CA VAL A 202 -4.51 -17.31 9.82
C VAL A 202 -4.81 -17.23 8.36
N ILE A 203 -4.32 -16.28 7.89
CA ILE A 203 -4.48 -15.72 6.62
C ILE A 203 -3.15 -15.74 5.92
N GLY A 204 -3.21 -16.12 4.70
CA GLY A 204 -2.06 -16.23 3.84
C GLY A 204 -1.53 -17.66 3.75
N ASN A 205 -0.76 -17.89 2.69
CA ASN A 205 -0.16 -19.18 2.36
C ASN A 205 1.12 -19.47 3.16
N THR A 206 1.32 -18.78 4.28
CA THR A 206 2.49 -18.99 5.12
C THR A 206 2.11 -20.00 6.19
N GLU A 207 2.64 -21.20 6.07
CA GLU A 207 2.51 -22.20 7.13
C GLU A 207 3.27 -21.73 8.37
N GLU A 208 2.62 -21.79 9.52
CA GLU A 208 3.28 -21.55 10.79
C GLU A 208 4.15 -22.75 11.14
N ILE A 209 5.28 -22.48 11.80
CA ILE A 209 6.11 -23.53 12.36
C ILE A 209 5.29 -24.19 13.48
N GLU A 210 5.10 -25.51 13.39
CA GLU A 210 4.44 -26.28 14.46
C GLU A 210 5.32 -26.29 15.71
N HIS A 211 4.75 -25.85 16.81
CA HIS A 211 5.36 -25.90 18.13
C HIS A 211 4.51 -26.76 19.07
N ASP A 212 5.15 -27.36 20.04
CA ASP A 212 4.42 -28.02 21.13
C ASP A 212 3.49 -27.01 21.80
N SER A 213 2.27 -27.45 22.13
CA SER A 213 1.22 -26.59 22.71
C SER A 213 1.62 -25.88 24.02
N MET A 214 2.66 -26.35 24.69
CA MET A 214 3.24 -25.75 25.90
C MET A 214 4.49 -24.90 25.61
N SER A 215 4.97 -24.86 24.38
CA SER A 215 6.13 -24.06 24.03
C SER A 215 5.82 -22.56 24.20
N PRO A 216 6.77 -21.73 24.69
CA PRO A 216 6.64 -20.30 24.77
C PRO A 216 6.39 -19.64 23.39
N ASP A 217 6.92 -20.26 22.34
CA ASP A 217 6.84 -19.80 20.96
C ASP A 217 5.55 -20.26 20.25
N ALA A 218 4.77 -21.17 20.89
CA ALA A 218 3.47 -21.58 20.37
C ALA A 218 2.53 -20.38 20.28
N LYS A 219 1.75 -20.30 19.20
CA LYS A 219 0.90 -19.14 18.94
C LYS A 219 -0.51 -19.30 19.49
N VAL A 220 -1.08 -18.17 19.85
CA VAL A 220 -2.45 -18.03 20.36
C VAL A 220 -3.19 -17.01 19.51
N THR A 221 -4.44 -17.32 19.18
CA THR A 221 -5.35 -16.38 18.53
C THR A 221 -5.83 -15.33 19.53
N CYS A 222 -5.47 -14.10 19.29
CA CYS A 222 -5.88 -12.93 20.04
C CYS A 222 -6.86 -12.10 19.22
N LEU A 223 -7.89 -11.63 19.89
CA LEU A 223 -8.94 -10.80 19.29
C LEU A 223 -8.88 -9.40 19.89
N ILE A 224 -8.68 -8.39 19.05
CA ILE A 224 -8.89 -7.00 19.42
C ILE A 224 -10.32 -6.66 19.05
N HIS A 225 -11.10 -6.24 20.01
CA HIS A 225 -12.48 -5.78 19.80
C HIS A 225 -12.56 -4.29 19.86
N LEU A 226 -13.24 -3.71 18.89
CA LEU A 226 -13.54 -2.29 18.80
C LEU A 226 -15.05 -2.15 18.70
N GLU A 227 -15.67 -1.45 19.65
CA GLU A 227 -17.13 -1.26 19.66
C GLU A 227 -17.47 0.19 20.05
N ARG A 228 -18.37 0.84 19.28
CA ARG A 228 -18.80 2.21 19.58
C ARG A 228 -19.95 2.22 20.57
N VAL A 229 -19.76 2.92 21.70
CA VAL A 229 -20.75 3.09 22.76
C VAL A 229 -20.88 4.58 23.06
N ASP A 230 -22.10 5.09 22.94
CA ASP A 230 -22.42 6.50 23.20
C ASP A 230 -21.48 7.49 22.46
N GLY A 231 -21.08 7.11 21.23
CA GLY A 231 -20.20 7.91 20.37
C GLY A 231 -18.70 7.70 20.59
N ILE A 232 -18.28 6.98 21.63
CA ILE A 232 -16.87 6.72 21.96
C ILE A 232 -16.51 5.28 21.59
N ILE A 233 -15.31 5.07 21.07
CA ILE A 233 -14.78 3.74 20.76
C ILE A 233 -14.16 3.13 22.03
N TYR A 234 -14.63 1.92 22.34
CA TYR A 234 -14.11 1.06 23.39
C TYR A 234 -13.32 -0.07 22.76
N THR A 235 -12.25 -0.48 23.43
CA THR A 235 -11.41 -1.60 23.02
C THR A 235 -11.22 -2.59 24.14
N CYS A 236 -11.08 -3.86 23.80
CA CYS A 236 -10.58 -4.90 24.70
C CYS A 236 -9.81 -5.95 23.91
N ARG A 237 -8.94 -6.68 24.57
CA ARG A 237 -8.24 -7.82 23.97
C ARG A 237 -8.56 -9.11 24.72
N SER A 238 -8.88 -10.13 23.93
CA SER A 238 -9.26 -11.43 24.48
C SER A 238 -8.63 -12.58 23.70
N THR A 239 -8.42 -13.67 24.40
CA THR A 239 -8.21 -15.01 23.83
C THR A 239 -9.51 -15.79 23.89
N LYS A 240 -9.48 -17.06 23.51
CA LYS A 240 -10.63 -17.97 23.65
C LYS A 240 -11.09 -18.11 25.12
N THR A 241 -10.17 -18.08 26.07
CA THR A 241 -10.40 -18.39 27.48
C THR A 241 -10.43 -17.19 28.40
N LEU A 242 -9.66 -16.14 28.09
CA LEU A 242 -9.46 -14.99 28.98
C LEU A 242 -9.53 -13.66 28.22
N ILE A 243 -10.18 -12.66 28.83
CA ILE A 243 -10.00 -11.26 28.46
C ILE A 243 -8.76 -10.77 29.21
N PHE A 244 -7.66 -10.59 28.49
CA PHE A 244 -6.39 -10.19 29.11
C PHE A 244 -6.20 -8.67 29.14
N GLU A 245 -7.00 -7.92 28.39
CA GLU A 245 -7.13 -6.48 28.50
C GLU A 245 -8.61 -6.13 28.58
N ASP A 246 -9.03 -5.59 29.72
CA ASP A 246 -10.45 -5.33 29.99
C ASP A 246 -10.97 -4.22 29.09
N MET A 247 -12.29 -4.21 28.87
CA MET A 247 -12.96 -3.20 28.02
C MET A 247 -12.76 -1.81 28.61
N HIS A 248 -12.12 -0.93 27.86
CA HIS A 248 -11.87 0.45 28.23
C HIS A 248 -12.06 1.38 27.02
N PRO A 249 -12.40 2.66 27.22
CA PRO A 249 -12.49 3.61 26.14
C PRO A 249 -11.07 3.94 25.62
N ILE A 250 -10.95 4.12 24.32
CA ILE A 250 -9.71 4.65 23.74
C ILE A 250 -9.64 6.14 24.07
N LYS A 251 -8.87 6.50 25.10
CA LYS A 251 -8.72 7.88 25.58
C LYS A 251 -7.35 8.05 26.22
N ALA A 252 -6.87 9.29 26.24
CA ALA A 252 -5.79 9.71 27.10
C ALA A 252 -6.29 10.79 28.06
N GLU A 253 -5.71 10.87 29.26
CA GLU A 253 -6.05 11.89 30.27
C GLU A 253 -4.91 12.91 30.35
N ASN A 254 -5.26 14.20 30.37
CA ASN A 254 -4.29 15.24 30.59
C ASN A 254 -3.95 15.41 32.08
N SER A 255 -2.90 16.19 32.36
CA SER A 255 -2.49 16.53 33.72
C SER A 255 -3.60 17.19 34.57
N LEU A 256 -4.65 17.71 33.94
CA LEU A 256 -5.84 18.32 34.57
C LEU A 256 -7.02 17.33 34.73
N GLY A 257 -6.85 16.05 34.39
CA GLY A 257 -7.89 15.04 34.46
C GLY A 257 -8.98 15.15 33.39
N GLN A 258 -8.74 15.98 32.35
CA GLN A 258 -9.65 16.06 31.20
C GLN A 258 -9.27 14.94 30.22
N SER A 259 -10.27 14.22 29.71
CA SER A 259 -10.08 13.17 28.74
C SER A 259 -11.10 13.29 27.61
N ARG A 260 -10.62 13.07 26.39
CA ARG A 260 -11.48 12.94 25.21
C ARG A 260 -11.39 11.52 24.68
N GLY A 261 -12.53 10.89 24.49
CA GLY A 261 -12.59 9.56 23.88
C GLY A 261 -12.54 9.64 22.35
N MET A 262 -11.96 8.64 21.74
CA MET A 262 -11.90 8.50 20.29
C MET A 262 -13.29 8.17 19.74
N THR A 263 -13.71 8.85 18.67
CA THR A 263 -15.04 8.67 18.06
C THR A 263 -14.98 7.88 16.75
N LEU A 264 -13.82 7.85 16.10
CA LEU A 264 -13.56 7.10 14.88
C LEU A 264 -12.88 5.76 15.20
N TYR A 265 -13.25 4.71 14.47
CA TYR A 265 -12.50 3.46 14.53
C TYR A 265 -11.08 3.71 14.00
N PRO A 266 -10.03 3.22 14.71
CA PRO A 266 -8.63 3.44 14.32
C PRO A 266 -8.19 2.57 13.14
N ILE A 267 -9.06 2.42 12.15
CA ILE A 267 -8.83 1.60 10.96
C ILE A 267 -9.20 2.42 9.73
N VAL A 268 -8.32 2.41 8.75
CA VAL A 268 -8.57 2.98 7.43
C VAL A 268 -8.56 1.86 6.40
N LYS A 269 -9.57 1.88 5.52
CA LYS A 269 -9.80 0.86 4.50
C LYS A 269 -9.54 1.44 3.11
N MET A 270 -8.76 0.73 2.31
CA MET A 270 -8.63 0.93 0.87
C MET A 270 -9.38 -0.20 0.15
N ALA A 271 -10.49 0.09 -0.50
CA ALA A 271 -11.18 -0.87 -1.37
C ALA A 271 -10.69 -0.69 -2.80
N TRP A 272 -10.32 -1.80 -3.48
CA TRP A 272 -9.93 -1.73 -4.88
C TRP A 272 -11.12 -1.45 -5.79
N GLU A 273 -12.20 -2.17 -5.57
CA GLU A 273 -13.48 -1.97 -6.25
C GLU A 273 -14.62 -2.26 -5.27
N ASP A 274 -15.62 -1.36 -5.18
CA ASP A 274 -16.75 -1.56 -4.28
C ASP A 274 -17.78 -2.48 -4.90
N PHE A 275 -18.37 -3.28 -4.03
CA PHE A 275 -19.55 -4.05 -4.36
C PHE A 275 -20.74 -3.54 -3.55
N PRO A 276 -21.91 -3.29 -4.18
CA PRO A 276 -23.08 -2.79 -3.46
C PRO A 276 -23.47 -3.70 -2.30
N ASN A 277 -23.76 -3.11 -1.15
CA ASN A 277 -24.16 -3.82 0.08
C ASN A 277 -23.12 -4.86 0.54
N SER A 278 -21.84 -4.54 0.41
CA SER A 278 -20.76 -5.39 0.89
C SER A 278 -19.71 -4.57 1.61
N ALA A 279 -19.29 -5.04 2.78
CA ALA A 279 -18.13 -4.50 3.48
C ALA A 279 -16.81 -4.85 2.77
N ARG A 280 -16.85 -5.79 1.81
CA ARG A 280 -15.67 -6.31 1.11
C ARG A 280 -15.59 -5.77 -0.31
N GLY A 281 -14.37 -5.39 -0.69
CA GLY A 281 -14.05 -5.01 -2.05
C GLY A 281 -13.82 -6.21 -2.95
N VAL A 282 -13.73 -5.96 -4.25
CA VAL A 282 -13.49 -6.97 -5.27
C VAL A 282 -12.06 -6.89 -5.78
N SER A 283 -11.41 -8.05 -5.87
CA SER A 283 -10.03 -8.20 -6.33
C SER A 283 -9.92 -8.05 -7.85
N GLU A 284 -8.89 -7.38 -8.30
CA GLU A 284 -8.49 -7.35 -9.72
C GLU A 284 -8.02 -8.74 -10.21
N VAL A 285 -7.31 -9.48 -9.36
CA VAL A 285 -6.73 -10.79 -9.68
C VAL A 285 -7.80 -11.81 -10.01
N LYS A 286 -8.93 -11.77 -9.32
CA LYS A 286 -10.06 -12.70 -9.50
C LYS A 286 -10.48 -12.82 -10.96
N TYR A 287 -10.59 -11.70 -11.65
CA TYR A 287 -11.02 -11.67 -13.06
C TYR A 287 -9.96 -12.19 -14.04
N MET A 288 -8.69 -12.14 -13.66
CA MET A 288 -7.58 -12.56 -14.51
C MET A 288 -7.24 -14.04 -14.38
N ILE A 289 -7.60 -14.68 -13.27
CA ILE A 289 -7.26 -16.08 -12.98
C ILE A 289 -7.69 -17.06 -14.09
N PRO A 290 -8.94 -17.03 -14.62
CA PRO A 290 -9.34 -17.97 -15.67
C PRO A 290 -8.46 -17.88 -16.92
N ASN A 291 -8.15 -16.66 -17.36
CA ASN A 291 -7.31 -16.42 -18.53
C ASN A 291 -5.85 -16.85 -18.28
N GLN A 292 -5.35 -16.63 -17.06
CA GLN A 292 -4.02 -17.08 -16.67
C GLN A 292 -3.90 -18.61 -16.69
N ILE A 293 -4.91 -19.31 -16.21
CA ILE A 293 -4.96 -20.79 -16.24
C ILE A 293 -4.92 -21.28 -17.69
N GLU A 294 -5.77 -20.75 -18.55
CA GLU A 294 -5.84 -21.18 -19.95
C GLU A 294 -4.55 -20.88 -20.70
N LEU A 295 -3.92 -19.72 -20.46
CA LEU A 295 -2.61 -19.39 -21.01
C LEU A 295 -1.55 -20.42 -20.58
N ASN A 296 -1.47 -20.71 -19.29
CA ASN A 296 -0.51 -21.67 -18.75
C ASN A 296 -0.72 -23.08 -19.33
N LEU A 297 -1.97 -23.55 -19.41
CA LEU A 297 -2.31 -24.85 -20.01
C LEU A 297 -1.92 -24.91 -21.48
N THR A 298 -2.20 -23.87 -22.26
CA THR A 298 -1.84 -23.80 -23.68
C THR A 298 -0.33 -23.85 -23.87
N LEU A 299 0.42 -23.06 -23.12
CA LEU A 299 1.89 -23.03 -23.18
C LEU A 299 2.50 -24.36 -22.70
N ALA A 300 1.91 -25.01 -21.69
CA ALA A 300 2.32 -26.32 -21.24
C ALA A 300 2.11 -27.38 -22.35
N ARG A 301 0.94 -27.40 -22.99
CA ARG A 301 0.65 -28.30 -24.14
C ARG A 301 1.62 -28.05 -25.29
N MET A 302 1.91 -26.81 -25.63
CA MET A 302 2.92 -26.44 -26.63
C MET A 302 4.31 -26.97 -26.25
N SER A 303 4.72 -26.84 -25.00
CA SER A 303 6.00 -27.36 -24.51
C SER A 303 6.11 -28.88 -24.64
N ILE A 304 5.03 -29.63 -24.32
CA ILE A 304 4.97 -31.09 -24.52
C ILE A 304 5.13 -31.43 -26.00
N THR A 305 4.35 -30.77 -26.85
CA THR A 305 4.36 -31.02 -28.30
C THR A 305 5.75 -30.76 -28.86
N ASN A 306 6.39 -29.63 -28.46
CA ASN A 306 7.77 -29.32 -28.86
C ASN A 306 8.76 -30.43 -28.45
N LYS A 307 8.67 -30.91 -27.19
CA LYS A 307 9.53 -32.00 -26.72
C LYS A 307 9.29 -33.29 -27.50
N ARG A 308 8.04 -33.63 -27.76
CA ARG A 308 7.69 -34.83 -28.56
C ARG A 308 8.14 -34.74 -30.03
N THR A 309 8.10 -33.52 -30.58
CA THR A 309 8.57 -33.26 -31.96
C THR A 309 10.08 -33.25 -32.04
N ALA A 310 10.77 -32.67 -31.04
CA ALA A 310 12.24 -32.63 -30.99
C ALA A 310 12.88 -34.00 -30.78
N PHE A 311 12.17 -34.91 -30.10
CA PHE A 311 12.63 -36.28 -29.83
C PHE A 311 11.61 -37.26 -30.43
N PRO A 312 11.66 -37.53 -31.78
CA PRO A 312 10.78 -38.46 -32.43
C PRO A 312 11.00 -39.87 -31.89
N ARG A 313 9.90 -40.60 -31.71
CA ARG A 313 9.97 -41.99 -31.23
C ARG A 313 10.47 -42.89 -32.34
N LEU A 314 11.35 -43.81 -31.97
CA LEU A 314 11.83 -44.84 -32.83
C LEU A 314 10.95 -46.08 -32.64
N ALA A 315 10.35 -46.57 -33.71
CA ALA A 315 9.69 -47.89 -33.73
C ALA A 315 10.72 -48.94 -34.19
N VAL A 316 10.93 -49.92 -33.36
CA VAL A 316 11.96 -50.95 -33.58
C VAL A 316 11.32 -52.32 -33.52
N ASN A 317 11.68 -53.14 -34.50
CA ASN A 317 11.40 -54.54 -34.40
C ASN A 317 12.47 -55.21 -33.51
N ILE A 318 12.07 -55.60 -32.29
CA ILE A 318 12.99 -56.09 -31.25
C ILE A 318 13.76 -57.34 -31.72
N ASP A 319 13.11 -58.18 -32.53
CA ASP A 319 13.73 -59.42 -33.04
C ASP A 319 14.80 -59.14 -34.12
N ALA A 320 14.78 -57.98 -34.73
CA ALA A 320 15.70 -57.56 -35.79
C ALA A 320 16.89 -56.72 -35.32
N VAL A 321 16.92 -56.23 -34.07
CA VAL A 321 17.97 -55.40 -33.50
C VAL A 321 18.83 -56.24 -32.57
N ILE A 322 20.12 -56.31 -32.80
CA ILE A 322 21.10 -57.09 -32.01
C ILE A 322 21.52 -56.30 -30.75
N ASN A 323 21.76 -55.01 -30.90
CA ASN A 323 22.32 -54.16 -29.84
C ASN A 323 21.36 -53.05 -29.41
N SER A 324 20.25 -53.41 -28.75
CA SER A 324 19.22 -52.45 -28.29
C SER A 324 19.75 -51.33 -27.40
N ASP A 325 20.87 -51.55 -26.70
CA ASP A 325 21.50 -50.60 -25.80
C ASP A 325 22.17 -49.41 -26.52
N GLU A 326 22.38 -49.52 -27.83
CA GLU A 326 22.94 -48.47 -28.67
C GLU A 326 21.85 -47.50 -29.22
N LEU A 327 20.56 -47.88 -29.12
CA LEU A 327 19.46 -47.08 -29.66
C LEU A 327 19.35 -45.70 -29.00
N ASP A 328 19.70 -45.57 -27.74
CA ASP A 328 19.63 -44.31 -26.99
C ASP A 328 20.91 -43.48 -27.02
N LYS A 329 22.01 -43.99 -27.64
CA LYS A 329 23.29 -43.32 -27.70
C LYS A 329 23.42 -42.43 -28.93
N VAL A 330 23.86 -41.20 -28.72
CA VAL A 330 24.15 -40.27 -29.82
C VAL A 330 25.34 -40.76 -30.63
N GLY A 331 25.12 -41.10 -31.92
CA GLY A 331 26.17 -41.62 -32.80
C GLY A 331 26.47 -43.11 -32.62
N GLY A 332 25.63 -43.84 -31.90
CA GLY A 332 25.74 -45.30 -31.75
C GLY A 332 25.54 -46.03 -33.09
N ILE A 333 26.21 -47.17 -33.27
CA ILE A 333 26.03 -48.04 -34.43
C ILE A 333 24.97 -49.09 -34.10
N ILE A 334 23.89 -49.12 -34.85
CA ILE A 334 22.82 -50.09 -34.70
C ILE A 334 23.07 -51.28 -35.60
N GLU A 335 23.21 -52.46 -35.00
CA GLU A 335 23.37 -53.72 -35.70
C GLU A 335 22.02 -54.39 -35.94
N LEU A 336 21.75 -54.69 -37.19
CA LEU A 336 20.45 -55.27 -37.63
C LEU A 336 20.63 -56.65 -38.22
N ASN A 337 19.80 -57.61 -37.82
CA ASN A 337 19.71 -58.96 -38.40
C ASN A 337 18.28 -59.26 -38.77
N GLY A 338 17.85 -58.82 -39.93
CA GLY A 338 16.46 -58.94 -40.38
C GLY A 338 16.24 -59.79 -41.63
N GLY A 339 17.26 -60.53 -42.11
CA GLY A 339 17.16 -61.34 -43.33
C GLY A 339 16.77 -60.51 -44.55
N ASP A 340 15.68 -60.82 -45.20
CA ASP A 340 15.17 -60.15 -46.41
C ASP A 340 14.39 -58.85 -46.12
N MET A 341 14.27 -58.43 -44.85
CA MET A 341 13.55 -57.21 -44.49
C MET A 341 14.38 -55.95 -44.79
N SER A 342 13.71 -54.91 -45.28
CA SER A 342 14.37 -53.63 -45.49
C SER A 342 14.64 -52.91 -44.14
N VAL A 343 15.65 -52.07 -44.08
CA VAL A 343 16.02 -51.29 -42.86
C VAL A 343 14.81 -50.51 -42.31
N ASN A 344 13.97 -49.93 -43.18
CA ASN A 344 12.77 -49.20 -42.80
C ASN A 344 11.67 -50.07 -42.18
N GLN A 345 11.70 -51.39 -42.41
CA GLN A 345 10.76 -52.34 -41.78
C GLN A 345 11.28 -52.80 -40.42
N MET A 346 12.57 -52.70 -40.17
CA MET A 346 13.21 -53.09 -38.94
C MET A 346 13.28 -51.91 -37.93
N ILE A 347 13.56 -50.71 -38.42
CA ILE A 347 13.68 -49.48 -37.63
C ILE A 347 13.03 -48.35 -38.43
N GLN A 348 12.06 -47.66 -37.80
CA GLN A 348 11.43 -46.50 -38.41
C GLN A 348 11.21 -45.41 -37.39
N TYR A 349 11.58 -44.16 -37.71
CA TYR A 349 11.16 -43.01 -36.94
C TYR A 349 9.68 -42.75 -37.15
N LEU A 350 8.92 -42.73 -36.06
CA LEU A 350 7.54 -42.31 -36.11
C LEU A 350 7.53 -40.78 -36.31
N SER A 351 7.12 -40.35 -37.51
CA SER A 351 6.99 -38.95 -37.82
C SER A 351 6.02 -38.30 -36.82
N PRO A 352 6.47 -37.30 -36.05
CA PRO A 352 5.56 -36.57 -35.16
C PRO A 352 4.51 -35.87 -36.00
N ALA A 353 3.30 -35.68 -35.43
CA ALA A 353 2.29 -34.86 -36.05
C ALA A 353 2.83 -33.44 -36.29
N GLN A 354 2.57 -32.90 -37.47
CA GLN A 354 2.96 -31.52 -37.77
C GLN A 354 2.29 -30.57 -36.76
N GLN A 355 3.08 -29.69 -36.15
CA GLN A 355 2.56 -28.71 -35.23
C GLN A 355 1.89 -27.57 -36.02
N SER A 356 0.60 -27.34 -35.81
CA SER A 356 -0.09 -26.16 -36.34
C SER A 356 0.36 -24.91 -35.62
N GLY A 357 0.34 -23.75 -36.29
CA GLY A 357 0.63 -22.46 -35.65
C GLY A 357 -0.49 -21.94 -34.74
N GLU A 358 -1.68 -22.54 -34.84
CA GLU A 358 -2.90 -22.12 -34.12
C GLU A 358 -2.75 -21.96 -32.59
N PRO A 359 -2.11 -22.90 -31.84
CA PRO A 359 -1.98 -22.75 -30.40
C PRO A 359 -1.15 -21.54 -29.99
N ARG A 360 -0.16 -21.13 -30.81
CA ARG A 360 0.63 -19.93 -30.55
C ARG A 360 -0.19 -18.68 -30.81
N GLU A 361 -0.89 -18.60 -31.93
CA GLU A 361 -1.79 -17.49 -32.24
C GLU A 361 -2.88 -17.34 -31.18
N TYR A 362 -3.44 -18.47 -30.70
CA TYR A 362 -4.41 -18.48 -29.62
C TYR A 362 -3.83 -17.91 -28.31
N ALA A 363 -2.62 -18.33 -27.91
CA ALA A 363 -1.97 -17.82 -26.71
C ALA A 363 -1.67 -16.32 -26.82
N ASP A 364 -1.17 -15.85 -27.97
CA ASP A 364 -0.89 -14.45 -28.25
C ASP A 364 -2.19 -13.61 -28.24
N ASN A 365 -3.25 -14.10 -28.85
CA ASN A 365 -4.56 -13.45 -28.85
C ASN A 365 -5.18 -13.42 -27.45
N LEU A 366 -5.10 -14.50 -26.68
CA LEU A 366 -5.61 -14.56 -25.32
C LEU A 366 -4.90 -13.53 -24.42
N LEU A 367 -3.56 -13.44 -24.55
CA LEU A 367 -2.78 -12.45 -23.81
C LEU A 367 -3.18 -11.02 -24.21
N LYS A 368 -3.29 -10.76 -25.50
CA LYS A 368 -3.64 -9.43 -26.03
C LYS A 368 -5.03 -9.00 -25.59
N ILE A 369 -6.04 -9.87 -25.76
CA ILE A 369 -7.42 -9.60 -25.33
C ILE A 369 -7.48 -9.36 -23.81
N THR A 370 -6.75 -10.18 -23.03
CA THR A 370 -6.71 -10.02 -21.58
C THR A 370 -6.09 -8.68 -21.19
N GLN A 371 -5.04 -8.25 -21.88
CA GLN A 371 -4.42 -6.93 -21.65
C GLN A 371 -5.37 -5.80 -22.02
N GLU A 372 -6.06 -5.89 -23.14
CA GLU A 372 -7.03 -4.88 -23.58
C GLU A 372 -8.21 -4.77 -22.61
N LEU A 373 -8.81 -5.90 -22.19
CA LEU A 373 -9.93 -5.92 -21.23
C LEU A 373 -9.56 -5.33 -19.87
N ASN A 374 -8.32 -5.50 -19.45
CA ASN A 374 -7.84 -4.97 -18.18
C ASN A 374 -7.24 -3.55 -18.28
N GLY A 375 -7.34 -2.91 -19.45
CA GLY A 375 -6.83 -1.54 -19.65
C GLY A 375 -5.31 -1.40 -19.61
N SER A 376 -4.58 -2.49 -19.78
CA SER A 376 -3.11 -2.51 -19.85
C SER A 376 -2.62 -2.90 -21.24
N GLY A 377 -3.18 -2.30 -22.27
CA GLY A 377 -2.72 -2.49 -23.66
C GLY A 377 -1.24 -2.13 -23.84
N GLU A 378 -0.64 -2.51 -24.96
CA GLU A 378 0.78 -2.26 -25.26
C GLU A 378 1.15 -0.78 -25.13
N THR A 379 0.22 0.10 -25.46
CA THR A 379 0.38 1.56 -25.39
C THR A 379 0.53 2.06 -23.95
N THR A 380 -0.28 1.51 -23.04
CA THR A 380 -0.28 1.86 -21.61
C THR A 380 0.98 1.37 -20.92
N MET A 381 1.51 0.22 -21.35
CA MET A 381 2.74 -0.36 -20.80
C MET A 381 4.03 0.25 -21.39
N GLY A 382 3.93 1.33 -22.18
CA GLY A 382 5.09 2.03 -22.73
C GLY A 382 5.72 1.35 -23.95
N ASN A 383 5.07 0.38 -24.56
CA ASN A 383 5.57 -0.34 -25.73
C ASN A 383 5.23 0.41 -27.03
N ILE A 384 5.60 1.69 -27.08
CA ILE A 384 5.34 2.57 -28.23
C ILE A 384 6.64 2.76 -29.01
N ASN A 385 6.52 2.70 -30.34
CA ASN A 385 7.64 3.00 -31.20
C ASN A 385 7.85 4.54 -31.24
N PRO A 386 8.91 5.07 -30.59
CA PRO A 386 9.11 6.51 -30.43
C PRO A 386 9.29 7.26 -31.77
N ASN A 387 9.59 6.55 -32.84
CA ASN A 387 9.80 7.14 -34.17
C ASN A 387 8.50 7.41 -34.95
N ARG A 388 7.33 7.04 -34.41
CA ARG A 388 6.05 7.14 -35.14
C ARG A 388 5.01 8.07 -34.49
N VAL A 389 5.23 8.48 -33.26
CA VAL A 389 4.23 9.25 -32.49
C VAL A 389 4.83 10.56 -31.99
N ALA A 390 4.16 11.68 -32.25
CA ALA A 390 4.56 12.97 -31.71
C ALA A 390 4.40 12.97 -30.17
N ALA A 391 5.24 13.72 -29.46
CA ALA A 391 5.24 13.77 -28.00
C ALA A 391 3.87 14.18 -27.40
N SER A 392 3.12 15.06 -28.10
CA SER A 392 1.76 15.47 -27.70
C SER A 392 0.75 14.33 -27.82
N ALA A 393 0.81 13.54 -28.89
CA ALA A 393 -0.07 12.39 -29.09
C ALA A 393 0.26 11.27 -28.08
N TYR A 394 1.52 11.14 -27.66
CA TYR A 394 1.92 10.22 -26.60
C TYR A 394 1.28 10.59 -25.25
N ALA A 395 1.29 11.87 -24.89
CA ALA A 395 0.66 12.37 -23.68
C ALA A 395 -0.86 12.09 -23.68
N GLU A 396 -1.53 12.35 -24.82
CA GLU A 396 -2.97 12.14 -24.98
C GLU A 396 -3.37 10.65 -24.87
N ILE A 397 -2.57 9.75 -25.46
CA ILE A 397 -2.78 8.30 -25.34
C ILE A 397 -2.59 7.83 -23.89
N ARG A 398 -1.58 8.37 -23.19
CA ARG A 398 -1.34 8.05 -21.78
C ARG A 398 -2.49 8.54 -20.89
N ASP A 399 -3.00 9.74 -21.14
CA ASP A 399 -4.11 10.30 -20.37
C ASP A 399 -5.40 9.50 -20.60
N GLN A 400 -5.67 9.04 -21.82
CA GLN A 400 -6.78 8.12 -22.09
C GLN A 400 -6.61 6.77 -21.37
N ALA A 401 -5.40 6.24 -21.33
CA ALA A 401 -5.11 5.00 -20.60
C ALA A 401 -5.32 5.15 -19.08
N ASN A 402 -5.01 6.32 -18.53
CA ASN A 402 -5.21 6.63 -17.12
C ASN A 402 -6.69 6.80 -16.74
N LEU A 403 -7.61 7.06 -17.69
CA LEU A 403 -9.05 7.15 -17.40
C LEU A 403 -9.61 5.88 -16.77
N ILE A 404 -9.11 4.70 -17.16
CA ILE A 404 -9.53 3.41 -16.59
C ILE A 404 -9.10 3.29 -15.11
N LEU A 405 -8.01 3.96 -14.74
CA LEU A 405 -7.50 3.99 -13.36
C LEU A 405 -8.14 5.10 -12.52
N GLY A 406 -8.92 6.00 -13.12
CA GLY A 406 -9.46 7.19 -12.45
C GLY A 406 -10.25 6.84 -11.19
N GLU A 407 -11.16 5.87 -11.26
CA GLU A 407 -11.94 5.42 -10.10
C GLU A 407 -11.05 4.86 -8.98
N LYS A 408 -10.01 4.07 -9.34
CA LYS A 408 -9.07 3.52 -8.36
C LYS A 408 -8.19 4.60 -7.72
N ALA A 409 -7.85 5.63 -8.50
CA ALA A 409 -7.13 6.80 -8.01
C ALA A 409 -8.01 7.64 -7.05
N GLU A 410 -9.28 7.87 -7.38
CA GLU A 410 -10.23 8.55 -6.48
C GLU A 410 -10.38 7.81 -5.14
N ARG A 411 -10.40 6.48 -5.16
CA ARG A 411 -10.43 5.67 -3.92
C ARG A 411 -9.16 5.80 -3.10
N ALA A 412 -7.99 5.87 -3.75
CA ALA A 412 -6.73 6.12 -3.08
C ALA A 412 -6.68 7.53 -2.45
N ILE A 413 -7.26 8.53 -3.12
CA ILE A 413 -7.46 9.86 -2.56
C ILE A 413 -8.35 9.80 -1.33
N LYS A 414 -9.51 9.15 -1.43
CA LYS A 414 -10.45 8.98 -0.32
C LYS A 414 -9.82 8.26 0.87
N PHE A 415 -9.06 7.20 0.62
CA PHE A 415 -8.29 6.50 1.64
C PHE A 415 -7.30 7.43 2.37
N THR A 416 -6.61 8.29 1.62
CA THR A 416 -5.68 9.29 2.18
C THR A 416 -6.40 10.35 3.00
N GLU A 417 -7.58 10.82 2.57
CA GLU A 417 -8.43 11.73 3.34
C GLU A 417 -8.92 11.11 4.65
N ASP A 418 -9.40 9.87 4.61
CA ASP A 418 -9.91 9.17 5.79
C ASP A 418 -8.78 8.95 6.82
N ARG A 419 -7.57 8.63 6.36
CA ARG A 419 -6.38 8.59 7.22
C ARG A 419 -6.07 9.96 7.82
N ALA A 420 -6.09 11.00 7.03
CA ALA A 420 -5.80 12.34 7.52
C ALA A 420 -6.82 12.81 8.57
N ARG A 421 -8.10 12.48 8.39
CA ARG A 421 -9.16 12.71 9.41
C ARG A 421 -8.90 11.92 10.68
N LEU A 422 -8.53 10.66 10.54
CA LEU A 422 -8.20 9.79 11.68
C LEU A 422 -7.00 10.33 12.46
N LEU A 423 -5.96 10.80 11.79
CA LEU A 423 -4.76 11.35 12.44
C LEU A 423 -5.06 12.59 13.29
N ILE A 424 -5.90 13.51 12.80
CA ILE A 424 -6.31 14.68 13.59
C ILE A 424 -7.02 14.23 14.87
N GLU A 425 -7.91 13.27 14.77
CA GLU A 425 -8.61 12.77 15.95
C GLU A 425 -7.65 12.07 16.91
N MET A 426 -6.73 11.26 16.41
CA MET A 426 -5.69 10.65 17.23
C MET A 426 -4.83 11.68 17.94
N TRP A 427 -4.41 12.74 17.24
CA TRP A 427 -3.65 13.82 17.88
C TRP A 427 -4.46 14.50 18.98
N SER A 428 -5.73 14.78 18.74
CA SER A 428 -6.61 15.41 19.74
C SER A 428 -6.87 14.53 20.97
N VAL A 429 -6.83 13.20 20.82
CA VAL A 429 -7.09 12.23 21.89
C VAL A 429 -5.81 11.89 22.66
N TYR A 430 -4.74 11.56 21.95
CA TYR A 430 -3.51 11.04 22.58
C TYR A 430 -2.48 12.12 22.96
N MET A 431 -2.41 13.22 22.21
CA MET A 431 -1.42 14.27 22.41
C MET A 431 -1.95 15.36 23.36
N VAL A 432 -2.17 14.96 24.59
CA VAL A 432 -2.82 15.76 25.63
C VAL A 432 -2.04 17.00 26.00
N ASP A 433 -0.69 16.91 25.96
CA ASP A 433 0.23 18.03 26.24
C ASP A 433 0.57 18.87 24.99
N GLY A 434 -0.15 18.62 23.89
CA GLY A 434 0.13 19.20 22.58
C GLY A 434 1.07 18.37 21.75
N ILE A 435 1.22 18.76 20.49
CA ILE A 435 2.02 18.05 19.49
C ILE A 435 3.11 18.98 18.98
N SER A 436 4.32 18.47 18.82
CA SER A 436 5.43 19.25 18.28
C SER A 436 6.15 18.52 17.16
N TYR A 437 6.59 19.29 16.19
CA TYR A 437 7.45 18.80 15.13
C TYR A 437 8.56 19.82 14.84
N VAL A 438 9.64 19.35 14.26
CA VAL A 438 10.78 20.17 13.91
C VAL A 438 10.67 20.54 12.43
N LYS A 439 10.72 21.83 12.15
CA LYS A 439 10.74 22.37 10.79
C LYS A 439 12.08 23.08 10.57
N GLU A 440 12.69 22.81 9.43
CA GLU A 440 13.86 23.58 9.00
C GLU A 440 13.39 24.94 8.47
N VAL A 441 13.77 26.00 9.14
CA VAL A 441 13.46 27.38 8.77
C VAL A 441 14.77 28.14 8.56
N ILE A 442 14.76 29.03 7.58
CA ILE A 442 15.89 29.90 7.35
C ILE A 442 15.75 31.09 8.29
N ASP A 443 16.66 31.23 9.25
CA ASP A 443 16.72 32.40 10.10
C ASP A 443 16.97 33.66 9.24
N GLU A 444 16.00 34.53 9.21
CA GLU A 444 16.05 35.78 8.45
C GLU A 444 17.22 36.68 8.85
N THR A 445 17.69 36.56 10.10
CA THR A 445 18.84 37.35 10.61
C THR A 445 20.20 36.71 10.29
N THR A 446 20.37 35.38 10.26
CA THR A 446 21.67 34.76 10.03
C THR A 446 21.79 34.08 8.65
N GLY A 447 20.68 33.88 7.90
CA GLY A 447 20.63 33.13 6.63
C GLY A 447 21.06 31.67 6.80
N GLN A 448 21.09 31.17 8.03
CA GLN A 448 21.40 29.79 8.33
C GLN A 448 20.10 28.99 8.46
N ILE A 449 20.15 27.73 8.08
CA ILE A 449 19.04 26.80 8.33
C ILE A 449 19.09 26.50 9.82
N ILE A 450 18.03 26.86 10.54
CA ILE A 450 17.80 26.51 11.93
C ILE A 450 16.62 25.57 12.06
N ASN A 451 16.70 24.69 13.03
CA ASN A 451 15.59 23.80 13.37
C ASN A 451 14.67 24.52 14.37
N GLU A 452 13.49 24.89 13.90
CA GLU A 452 12.45 25.47 14.73
C GLU A 452 11.48 24.37 15.19
N THR A 453 11.21 24.32 16.50
CA THR A 453 10.20 23.42 17.04
C THR A 453 8.85 24.13 17.05
N ILE A 454 7.95 23.67 16.20
CA ILE A 454 6.57 24.17 16.12
C ILE A 454 5.72 23.29 17.02
N THR A 455 4.99 23.93 17.94
CA THR A 455 4.08 23.25 18.87
C THR A 455 2.64 23.69 18.60
N ILE A 456 1.72 22.71 18.61
CA ILE A 456 0.29 22.90 18.52
C ILE A 456 -0.30 22.44 19.85
N THR A 457 -1.05 23.29 20.51
CA THR A 457 -1.67 22.96 21.80
C THR A 457 -2.91 22.10 21.60
N ASN A 458 -3.26 21.32 22.62
CA ASN A 458 -4.47 20.49 22.58
C ASN A 458 -5.76 21.35 22.50
N GLU A 459 -5.76 22.54 23.09
CA GLU A 459 -6.87 23.49 23.01
C GLU A 459 -7.08 23.97 21.55
N GLU A 460 -6.02 24.28 20.85
CA GLU A 460 -6.04 24.64 19.43
C GLU A 460 -6.61 23.49 18.60
N LEU A 461 -6.13 22.24 18.80
CA LEU A 461 -6.65 21.06 18.11
C LEU A 461 -8.14 20.82 18.35
N ASN A 462 -8.61 21.02 19.57
CA ASN A 462 -10.03 20.80 19.94
C ASN A 462 -10.96 21.92 19.50
N SER A 463 -10.43 23.11 19.23
CA SER A 463 -11.23 24.27 18.80
C SER A 463 -11.68 24.17 17.33
N ILE A 464 -11.06 23.29 16.57
CA ILE A 464 -11.25 23.20 15.12
C ILE A 464 -12.03 21.94 14.73
N LYS A 465 -12.84 22.09 13.67
CA LYS A 465 -13.31 20.99 12.86
C LYS A 465 -12.71 21.18 11.45
N PRO A 466 -11.51 20.70 11.23
CA PRO A 466 -10.85 20.91 9.96
C PRO A 466 -11.57 20.13 8.86
N ASP A 467 -11.72 20.76 7.70
CA ASP A 467 -11.99 20.06 6.46
C ASP A 467 -10.68 19.47 5.93
N VAL A 468 -10.75 18.25 5.47
CA VAL A 468 -9.59 17.55 4.92
C VAL A 468 -9.77 17.46 3.43
N ARG A 469 -8.83 18.05 2.70
CA ARG A 469 -8.74 17.95 1.25
C ARG A 469 -7.41 17.34 0.86
N VAL A 470 -7.43 16.50 -0.14
CA VAL A 470 -6.23 15.95 -0.75
C VAL A 470 -6.05 16.61 -2.11
N ASP A 471 -4.99 17.39 -2.23
CA ASP A 471 -4.59 17.92 -3.53
C ASP A 471 -3.75 16.88 -4.25
N VAL A 472 -4.15 16.56 -5.47
CA VAL A 472 -3.44 15.63 -6.33
C VAL A 472 -2.60 16.42 -7.31
N ALA A 473 -1.29 16.32 -7.15
CA ALA A 473 -0.34 16.87 -8.11
C ALA A 473 0.19 15.74 -9.00
N PRO A 474 0.28 15.94 -10.32
CA PRO A 474 0.93 14.98 -11.19
C PRO A 474 2.42 14.91 -10.81
N SER A 475 2.90 13.75 -10.39
CA SER A 475 4.29 13.56 -9.96
C SER A 475 5.24 13.17 -11.09
N ASP A 476 4.78 13.22 -12.33
CA ASP A 476 5.56 12.89 -13.50
C ASP A 476 6.76 13.83 -13.68
N ALA A 477 7.91 13.25 -14.01
CA ALA A 477 9.09 14.03 -14.37
C ALA A 477 8.82 15.04 -15.48
N TRP A 478 7.86 14.72 -16.38
CA TRP A 478 7.42 15.61 -17.46
C TRP A 478 6.56 16.78 -16.96
N SER A 479 5.68 16.56 -16.01
CA SER A 479 4.87 17.65 -15.45
C SER A 479 5.72 18.57 -14.58
N LYS A 480 6.68 18.01 -13.81
CA LYS A 480 7.67 18.79 -13.06
C LYS A 480 8.58 19.60 -14.00
N ASP A 481 9.00 19.01 -15.11
CA ASP A 481 9.79 19.70 -16.15
C ASP A 481 8.94 20.77 -16.86
N ALA A 482 7.66 20.52 -17.12
CA ALA A 482 6.74 21.48 -17.69
C ALA A 482 6.44 22.65 -16.72
N GLU A 483 6.24 22.36 -15.43
CA GLU A 483 6.08 23.36 -14.38
C GLU A 483 7.34 24.21 -14.23
N GLN A 484 8.49 23.59 -14.21
CA GLN A 484 9.78 24.30 -14.16
C GLN A 484 9.97 25.19 -15.39
N LYS A 485 9.70 24.66 -16.59
CA LYS A 485 9.76 25.46 -17.83
C LYS A 485 8.74 26.61 -17.86
N PHE A 486 7.57 26.40 -17.27
CA PHE A 486 6.57 27.47 -17.15
C PHE A 486 7.08 28.58 -16.23
N VAL A 487 7.60 28.24 -15.03
CA VAL A 487 8.22 29.21 -14.11
C VAL A 487 9.41 29.92 -14.76
N ASP A 488 10.27 29.18 -15.45
CA ASP A 488 11.40 29.73 -16.20
C ASP A 488 10.92 30.72 -17.29
N SER A 489 9.83 30.39 -18.00
CA SER A 489 9.25 31.27 -19.01
C SER A 489 8.67 32.58 -18.44
N LEU A 490 8.09 32.53 -17.22
CA LEU A 490 7.62 33.71 -16.51
C LEU A 490 8.79 34.59 -16.06
N LEU A 491 9.87 33.97 -15.63
CA LEU A 491 11.11 34.65 -15.24
C LEU A 491 11.78 35.32 -16.45
N GLU A 492 11.90 34.62 -17.60
CA GLU A 492 12.43 35.18 -18.85
C GLU A 492 11.60 36.36 -19.37
N LYS A 493 10.27 36.29 -19.20
CA LYS A 493 9.36 37.37 -19.58
C LYS A 493 9.29 38.50 -18.55
N GLN A 494 10.09 38.45 -17.50
CA GLN A 494 10.12 39.43 -16.39
C GLN A 494 8.75 39.65 -15.71
N GLN A 495 7.87 38.66 -15.75
CA GLN A 495 6.56 38.72 -15.09
C GLN A 495 6.65 38.40 -13.60
N ILE A 496 7.70 37.71 -13.20
CA ILE A 496 8.02 37.39 -11.81
C ILE A 496 9.48 37.69 -11.54
N THR A 497 9.78 38.00 -10.30
CA THR A 497 11.15 38.16 -9.82
C THR A 497 11.80 36.80 -9.60
N PHE A 498 13.14 36.75 -9.56
CA PHE A 498 13.85 35.51 -9.26
C PHE A 498 13.47 34.91 -7.89
N GLU A 499 13.16 35.78 -6.92
CA GLU A 499 12.71 35.39 -5.59
C GLU A 499 11.36 34.69 -5.64
N GLU A 500 10.40 35.27 -6.34
CA GLU A 500 9.08 34.69 -6.57
C GLU A 500 9.17 33.38 -7.37
N ALA A 501 10.07 33.31 -8.35
CA ALA A 501 10.32 32.07 -9.10
C ALA A 501 10.83 30.95 -8.18
N VAL A 502 11.74 31.25 -7.25
CA VAL A 502 12.24 30.26 -6.29
C VAL A 502 11.13 29.76 -5.34
N GLU A 503 10.17 30.64 -4.98
CA GLU A 503 9.01 30.22 -4.18
C GLU A 503 8.07 29.28 -4.97
N LEU A 504 7.90 29.54 -6.26
CA LEU A 504 7.03 28.75 -7.16
C LEU A 504 7.63 27.39 -7.56
N TYR A 505 8.95 27.20 -7.49
CA TYR A 505 9.52 25.88 -7.78
C TYR A 505 9.04 24.84 -6.78
N SER A 506 8.75 23.65 -7.29
CA SER A 506 8.38 22.49 -6.46
C SER A 506 9.48 22.09 -5.49
N ASP A 507 9.14 21.75 -4.24
CA ASP A 507 10.11 21.31 -3.23
C ASP A 507 10.77 19.96 -3.59
N THR A 508 10.11 19.17 -4.44
CA THR A 508 10.59 17.87 -4.97
C THR A 508 11.26 18.00 -6.35
N GLY A 509 11.45 19.23 -6.84
CA GLY A 509 12.05 19.51 -8.14
C GLY A 509 13.57 19.32 -8.17
N VAL A 510 14.15 19.40 -9.38
CA VAL A 510 15.62 19.29 -9.59
C VAL A 510 16.36 20.52 -9.02
N ALA A 511 15.69 21.67 -8.93
CA ALA A 511 16.28 22.88 -8.40
C ALA A 511 16.43 22.81 -6.86
N PRO A 512 17.64 23.10 -6.31
CA PRO A 512 17.86 23.06 -4.87
C PRO A 512 17.26 24.30 -4.19
N LYS A 513 15.93 24.33 -4.02
CA LYS A 513 15.13 25.45 -3.52
C LYS A 513 15.66 26.02 -2.21
N GLN A 514 16.02 25.17 -1.24
CA GLN A 514 16.58 25.61 0.04
C GLN A 514 17.93 26.31 -0.11
N LYS A 515 18.82 25.82 -0.99
CA LYS A 515 20.09 26.49 -1.26
C LYS A 515 19.90 27.83 -1.95
N LEU A 516 18.93 27.92 -2.87
CA LEU A 516 18.59 29.17 -3.56
C LEU A 516 18.00 30.21 -2.59
N ARG A 517 17.09 29.81 -1.71
CA ARG A 517 16.58 30.68 -0.61
C ARG A 517 17.72 31.21 0.26
N GLY A 518 18.66 30.36 0.65
CA GLY A 518 19.83 30.76 1.41
C GLY A 518 20.74 31.79 0.68
N ILE A 519 20.88 31.67 -0.64
CA ILE A 519 21.64 32.63 -1.45
C ILE A 519 20.90 33.97 -1.54
N ILE A 520 19.58 33.94 -1.74
CA ILE A 520 18.73 35.13 -1.79
C ILE A 520 18.79 35.89 -0.46
N ALA A 521 18.62 35.19 0.65
CA ALA A 521 18.73 35.79 1.99
C ALA A 521 20.10 36.45 2.24
N LYS A 522 21.20 35.83 1.78
CA LYS A 522 22.54 36.42 1.85
C LYS A 522 22.69 37.69 1.00
N ARG A 523 22.08 37.71 -0.21
CA ARG A 523 22.12 38.91 -1.07
C ARG A 523 21.31 40.05 -0.49
N LYS A 524 20.07 39.81 -0.04
CA LYS A 524 19.25 40.85 0.65
C LYS A 524 19.96 41.48 1.83
N ARG A 525 20.74 40.73 2.58
CA ARG A 525 21.55 41.25 3.69
C ARG A 525 22.66 42.14 3.21
N ALA A 526 23.42 41.70 2.24
CA ALA A 526 24.50 42.50 1.69
C ALA A 526 23.96 43.84 1.16
N GLU A 527 22.80 43.81 0.51
CA GLU A 527 22.10 45.00 0.00
C GLU A 527 21.61 45.89 1.15
N SER A 528 20.96 45.34 2.18
CA SER A 528 20.50 46.12 3.35
C SER A 528 21.66 46.70 4.16
N GLN A 529 22.77 46.00 4.32
CA GLN A 529 23.98 46.51 4.95
C GLN A 529 24.60 47.65 4.15
N MET A 530 24.62 47.52 2.81
CA MET A 530 25.14 48.56 1.92
C MET A 530 24.25 49.79 1.95
N GLN A 531 22.92 49.62 2.01
CA GLN A 531 21.97 50.71 2.12
C GLN A 531 22.08 51.43 3.46
N ASN A 532 22.21 50.72 4.57
CA ASN A 532 22.45 51.28 5.89
C ASN A 532 23.78 52.04 5.96
N LEU A 533 24.84 51.58 5.30
CA LEU A 533 26.11 52.26 5.18
C LEU A 533 26.00 53.55 4.34
N MET A 534 25.23 53.53 3.25
CA MET A 534 24.96 54.69 2.40
C MET A 534 24.12 55.73 3.15
N ASP A 535 23.07 55.31 3.87
CA ASP A 535 22.22 56.19 4.66
C ASP A 535 23.00 56.79 5.85
N GLY A 536 23.86 55.99 6.49
CA GLY A 536 24.79 56.52 7.52
C GLY A 536 25.80 57.51 6.96
N ALA A 537 26.36 57.27 5.78
CA ALA A 537 27.25 58.18 5.11
C ALA A 537 26.53 59.48 4.67
N MET A 538 25.30 59.40 4.19
CA MET A 538 24.49 60.57 3.86
C MET A 538 24.08 61.38 5.10
N ALA A 539 23.81 60.72 6.22
CA ALA A 539 23.52 61.40 7.48
C ALA A 539 24.75 62.19 8.00
N THR A 540 25.93 61.60 7.96
CA THR A 540 27.18 62.26 8.34
C THR A 540 27.54 63.41 7.40
N TRP A 541 27.25 63.32 6.10
CA TRP A 541 27.40 64.40 5.15
C TRP A 541 26.44 65.57 5.45
N ARG A 542 25.18 65.29 5.78
CA ARG A 542 24.20 66.33 6.17
C ARG A 542 24.54 67.00 7.48
N GLU A 543 25.13 66.31 8.43
CA GLU A 543 25.63 66.93 9.67
C GLU A 543 26.85 67.82 9.45
N GLN A 544 27.75 67.50 8.54
CA GLN A 544 28.90 68.35 8.19
C GLN A 544 28.51 69.57 7.39
N ASP A 545 27.56 69.51 6.48
CA ASP A 545 27.04 70.67 5.74
C ASP A 545 26.18 71.60 6.61
N GLY A 546 25.46 71.05 7.62
CA GLY A 546 24.66 71.81 8.56
C GLY A 546 25.50 72.59 9.57
N SER A 547 26.74 72.16 9.84
CA SER A 547 27.67 72.89 10.76
C SER A 547 28.48 74.04 10.11
N GLY A 548 28.48 74.09 8.75
CA GLY A 548 29.16 75.15 7.97
C GLY A 548 28.37 76.44 7.79
N GLN A 549 27.09 76.51 8.19
CA GLN A 549 26.22 77.69 8.01
C GLN A 549 25.99 78.52 9.28
N GLN A 550 26.67 78.23 10.42
CA GLN A 550 26.53 78.99 11.64
C GLN A 550 27.77 79.87 12.01
N THR A 551 28.67 80.06 11.05
CA THR A 551 29.77 81.05 11.24
C THR A 551 29.87 81.89 9.98
N MET A 552 28.93 82.83 9.83
CA MET A 552 29.09 84.17 9.20
C MET A 552 28.08 85.14 9.76
#